data_054bff904fd5a81542f7f168398ee419
#
_entry.id   054bff904fd5a81542f7f168398ee419
#
_cell.length_a   1.000
_cell.length_b   1.000
_cell.length_c   1.000
_cell.angle_alpha   90.00
_cell.angle_beta   90.00
_cell.angle_gamma   90.00
#
_symmetry.space_group_name_H-M   'P 1'
#
loop_
_entity.id
_entity.type
_entity.pdbx_description
1 polymer ?
#
loop_
_entity_poly.entity_id
_entity_poly.type
_entity_poly.pdbx_seq_one_letter_code
_entity_poly.pdbx_strand_id
1 'polypeptide(L)'
;MKLNSQAKFLNGKGVVNMAKIVIKNEILEMMLYIWDSVHQKEKISDSFFLEIADNPNMKYLYDGEEFTTESVRKVLSAISNRELLNKPTKKESRFWSKNMWMLEDLGFTNMMVEPVKQLNLTDLEDKLPKDEYEVVFIPGHMDEYYIDGNKLIINFFSIVIDFFGDGPATIADKPIKEYIEEKLLSM
;
A
#
# COMPACT_ATOMS: atom_id res chain seq x y z
N MET A 1 11.86 19.89 24.61
CA MET A 1 12.82 20.43 23.64
C MET A 1 13.46 19.24 22.93
N LYS A 2 12.92 18.85 21.77
CA LYS A 2 13.42 17.72 20.96
C LYS A 2 14.26 18.29 19.84
N LEU A 3 15.55 18.01 19.86
CA LEU A 3 16.51 18.37 18.82
C LEU A 3 16.24 17.51 17.58
N ASN A 4 15.79 18.16 16.50
CA ASN A 4 15.77 17.59 15.16
C ASN A 4 17.24 17.55 14.68
N SER A 5 17.87 16.38 14.69
CA SER A 5 19.18 16.19 14.08
C SER A 5 19.00 15.94 12.56
N GLN A 6 18.88 17.02 11.78
CA GLN A 6 19.18 16.94 10.35
C GLN A 6 20.71 16.86 10.22
N ALA A 7 21.21 15.75 9.76
CA ALA A 7 22.63 15.61 9.41
C ALA A 7 22.94 16.46 8.17
N LYS A 8 23.60 17.61 8.39
CA LYS A 8 24.14 18.44 7.31
C LYS A 8 25.54 17.94 6.95
N PHE A 9 25.71 17.35 5.82
CA PHE A 9 27.03 17.08 5.25
C PHE A 9 27.48 18.26 4.40
N LEU A 10 28.56 18.94 4.81
CA LEU A 10 29.22 20.00 4.06
C LEU A 10 30.22 19.37 3.08
N ASN A 11 29.83 19.22 1.81
CA ASN A 11 30.80 19.11 0.72
C ASN A 11 30.82 20.46 -0.02
N GLY A 12 32.00 21.02 -0.25
CA GLY A 12 32.35 22.37 -0.68
C GLY A 12 31.63 23.00 -1.88
N LYS A 13 30.38 22.68 -2.16
CA LYS A 13 29.46 23.34 -3.10
C LYS A 13 28.02 23.20 -2.59
N GLY A 14 27.59 24.14 -1.73
CA GLY A 14 26.18 24.29 -1.39
C GLY A 14 25.64 23.19 -0.45
N VAL A 15 24.64 23.52 0.37
CA VAL A 15 23.85 22.54 1.13
C VAL A 15 23.06 21.73 0.13
N VAL A 16 23.42 20.49 -0.13
CA VAL A 16 22.59 19.55 -0.86
C VAL A 16 21.54 19.06 0.15
N ASN A 17 20.31 19.57 0.03
CA ASN A 17 19.19 18.94 0.73
C ASN A 17 18.97 17.58 0.10
N MET A 18 19.18 16.51 0.87
CA MET A 18 18.79 15.17 0.45
C MET A 18 17.26 15.09 0.57
N ALA A 19 16.62 14.53 -0.43
CA ALA A 19 15.21 14.22 -0.36
C ALA A 19 14.93 13.29 0.83
N LYS A 20 13.71 13.31 1.33
CA LYS A 20 13.24 12.35 2.33
C LYS A 20 12.16 11.49 1.70
N ILE A 21 12.32 10.18 1.74
CA ILE A 21 11.30 9.23 1.27
C ILE A 21 10.64 8.58 2.48
N VAL A 22 9.32 8.71 2.57
CA VAL A 22 8.52 8.10 3.64
C VAL A 22 7.64 7.00 3.04
N ILE A 23 7.81 5.77 3.51
CA ILE A 23 6.95 4.64 3.13
C ILE A 23 5.76 4.58 4.09
N LYS A 24 4.54 4.54 3.55
CA LYS A 24 3.27 4.52 4.27
C LYS A 24 2.57 3.18 4.05
N ASN A 25 2.54 2.36 5.09
CA ASN A 25 1.96 1.02 5.07
C ASN A 25 0.74 0.88 5.99
N GLU A 26 0.22 1.98 6.54
CA GLU A 26 -0.85 1.92 7.56
C GLU A 26 -2.06 1.12 7.07
N ILE A 27 -2.53 1.37 5.84
CA ILE A 27 -3.69 0.63 5.29
C ILE A 27 -3.33 -0.84 5.10
N LEU A 28 -2.12 -1.14 4.60
CA LEU A 28 -1.67 -2.52 4.43
C LEU A 28 -1.60 -3.25 5.78
N GLU A 29 -1.12 -2.60 6.83
CA GLU A 29 -1.06 -3.16 8.18
C GLU A 29 -2.46 -3.41 8.76
N MET A 30 -3.40 -2.46 8.57
CA MET A 30 -4.79 -2.65 8.97
C MET A 30 -5.45 -3.82 8.22
N MET A 31 -5.17 -3.97 6.94
CA MET A 31 -5.69 -5.09 6.13
C MET A 31 -5.05 -6.42 6.52
N LEU A 32 -3.75 -6.45 6.87
CA LEU A 32 -3.11 -7.65 7.43
C LEU A 32 -3.81 -8.13 8.70
N TYR A 33 -4.16 -7.21 9.59
CA TYR A 33 -4.94 -7.55 10.79
C TYR A 33 -6.29 -8.15 10.43
N ILE A 34 -7.00 -7.61 9.42
CA ILE A 34 -8.27 -8.19 8.96
C ILE A 34 -8.06 -9.60 8.41
N TRP A 35 -7.10 -9.80 7.51
CA TRP A 35 -6.86 -11.09 6.88
C TRP A 35 -6.51 -12.16 7.92
N ASP A 36 -5.66 -11.84 8.88
CA ASP A 36 -5.28 -12.75 9.96
C ASP A 36 -6.47 -13.06 10.87
N SER A 37 -7.18 -12.05 11.39
CA SER A 37 -8.32 -12.22 12.27
C SER A 37 -9.46 -13.03 11.63
N VAL A 38 -9.79 -12.73 10.36
CA VAL A 38 -10.83 -13.49 9.64
C VAL A 38 -10.39 -14.94 9.38
N HIS A 39 -9.12 -15.17 9.07
CA HIS A 39 -8.57 -16.51 8.93
C HIS A 39 -8.71 -17.31 10.25
N GLN A 40 -8.44 -16.67 11.37
CA GLN A 40 -8.59 -17.24 12.71
C GLN A 40 -10.04 -17.30 13.21
N LYS A 41 -11.02 -16.83 12.41
CA LYS A 41 -12.45 -16.74 12.75
C LYS A 41 -12.74 -15.81 13.93
N GLU A 42 -11.91 -14.80 14.11
CA GLU A 42 -12.14 -13.75 15.08
C GLU A 42 -13.15 -12.74 14.56
N LYS A 43 -13.87 -12.11 15.49
CA LYS A 43 -14.82 -11.03 15.14
C LYS A 43 -14.10 -9.70 15.11
N ILE A 44 -14.32 -8.95 14.03
CA ILE A 44 -13.83 -7.59 13.86
C ILE A 44 -15.00 -6.63 14.03
N SER A 45 -14.78 -5.52 14.74
CA SER A 45 -15.80 -4.50 14.94
C SER A 45 -16.05 -3.70 13.67
N ASP A 46 -17.31 -3.30 13.45
CA ASP A 46 -17.69 -2.40 12.34
C ASP A 46 -16.95 -1.04 12.42
N SER A 47 -16.64 -0.57 13.62
CA SER A 47 -15.84 0.65 13.83
C SER A 47 -14.45 0.57 13.22
N PHE A 48 -13.82 -0.61 13.19
CA PHE A 48 -12.52 -0.79 12.56
C PHE A 48 -12.62 -0.69 11.03
N PHE A 49 -13.71 -1.16 10.44
CA PHE A 49 -13.94 -0.98 9.00
C PHE A 49 -14.13 0.49 8.63
N LEU A 50 -14.81 1.26 9.49
CA LEU A 50 -14.95 2.71 9.32
C LEU A 50 -13.61 3.42 9.48
N GLU A 51 -12.76 3.01 10.42
CA GLU A 51 -11.41 3.56 10.58
C GLU A 51 -10.56 3.37 9.31
N ILE A 52 -10.64 2.21 8.67
CA ILE A 52 -9.99 1.96 7.38
C ILE A 52 -10.59 2.88 6.31
N ALA A 53 -11.92 2.94 6.22
CA ALA A 53 -12.60 3.75 5.22
C ALA A 53 -12.26 5.25 5.34
N ASP A 54 -12.07 5.74 6.56
CA ASP A 54 -11.75 7.14 6.86
C ASP A 54 -10.24 7.46 6.75
N ASN A 55 -9.38 6.46 6.51
CA ASN A 55 -7.96 6.72 6.33
C ASN A 55 -7.73 7.66 5.14
N PRO A 56 -6.97 8.76 5.31
CA PRO A 56 -6.77 9.76 4.24
C PRO A 56 -6.25 9.20 2.92
N ASN A 57 -5.51 8.08 2.94
CA ASN A 57 -4.98 7.47 1.73
C ASN A 57 -6.02 6.59 1.01
N MET A 58 -7.12 6.22 1.66
CA MET A 58 -8.21 5.49 1.00
C MET A 58 -8.95 6.33 -0.05
N LYS A 59 -8.83 7.67 0.01
CA LYS A 59 -9.41 8.59 -1.00
C LYS A 59 -9.04 8.21 -2.45
N TYR A 60 -7.86 7.61 -2.65
CA TYR A 60 -7.39 7.19 -3.98
C TYR A 60 -8.17 6.01 -4.58
N LEU A 61 -8.98 5.34 -3.78
CA LEU A 61 -9.89 4.29 -4.22
C LEU A 61 -11.30 4.82 -4.54
N TYR A 62 -11.65 6.01 -4.03
CA TYR A 62 -13.02 6.53 -4.13
C TYR A 62 -13.24 7.27 -5.44
N ASP A 63 -14.37 6.99 -6.09
CA ASP A 63 -14.85 7.71 -7.27
C ASP A 63 -16.22 8.37 -7.07
N GLY A 64 -16.83 8.17 -5.89
CA GLY A 64 -18.13 8.73 -5.54
C GLY A 64 -19.33 7.98 -6.12
N GLU A 65 -19.12 6.99 -6.97
CA GLU A 65 -20.19 6.23 -7.65
C GLU A 65 -20.06 4.72 -7.42
N GLU A 66 -19.02 4.08 -8.00
CA GLU A 66 -18.83 2.63 -7.93
C GLU A 66 -18.09 2.18 -6.68
N PHE A 67 -17.30 3.08 -6.05
CA PHE A 67 -16.55 2.78 -4.83
C PHE A 67 -16.47 4.00 -3.91
N THR A 68 -17.01 3.86 -2.71
CA THR A 68 -17.13 4.91 -1.71
C THR A 68 -16.66 4.40 -0.34
N THR A 69 -16.68 5.27 0.68
CA THR A 69 -16.43 4.87 2.07
C THR A 69 -17.39 3.76 2.53
N GLU A 70 -18.67 3.84 2.13
CA GLU A 70 -19.64 2.80 2.45
C GLU A 70 -19.32 1.47 1.71
N SER A 71 -18.74 1.54 0.50
CA SER A 71 -18.28 0.35 -0.22
C SER A 71 -17.21 -0.39 0.57
N VAL A 72 -16.26 0.32 1.19
CA VAL A 72 -15.23 -0.29 2.04
C VAL A 72 -15.88 -1.02 3.21
N ARG A 73 -16.74 -0.35 3.97
CA ARG A 73 -17.45 -0.95 5.11
C ARG A 73 -18.25 -2.18 4.69
N LYS A 74 -19.04 -2.08 3.63
CA LYS A 74 -19.85 -3.16 3.07
C LYS A 74 -18.99 -4.38 2.69
N VAL A 75 -17.89 -4.14 1.98
CA VAL A 75 -17.01 -5.22 1.52
C VAL A 75 -16.28 -5.86 2.68
N LEU A 76 -15.70 -5.09 3.61
CA LEU A 76 -14.98 -5.62 4.76
C LEU A 76 -15.90 -6.39 5.72
N SER A 77 -17.15 -5.94 5.90
CA SER A 77 -18.17 -6.67 6.65
C SER A 77 -18.47 -8.03 5.99
N ALA A 78 -18.67 -8.07 4.67
CA ALA A 78 -18.90 -9.33 3.95
C ALA A 78 -17.68 -10.28 4.05
N ILE A 79 -16.45 -9.76 3.95
CA ILE A 79 -15.21 -10.52 4.13
C ILE A 79 -15.15 -11.11 5.55
N SER A 80 -15.40 -10.29 6.57
CA SER A 80 -15.36 -10.70 7.97
C SER A 80 -16.37 -11.81 8.28
N ASN A 81 -17.54 -11.77 7.65
CA ASN A 81 -18.58 -12.78 7.81
C ASN A 81 -18.44 -13.95 6.81
N ARG A 82 -17.46 -13.92 5.91
CA ARG A 82 -17.28 -14.89 4.81
C ARG A 82 -18.55 -15.01 3.93
N GLU A 83 -19.17 -13.88 3.67
CA GLU A 83 -20.39 -13.77 2.88
C GLU A 83 -20.11 -13.25 1.46
N LEU A 84 -20.99 -13.63 0.54
CA LEU A 84 -21.00 -13.05 -0.80
C LEU A 84 -21.57 -11.62 -0.75
N LEU A 85 -21.02 -10.76 -1.61
CA LEU A 85 -21.56 -9.40 -1.73
C LEU A 85 -22.93 -9.40 -2.41
N ASN A 86 -23.87 -8.66 -1.82
CA ASN A 86 -25.18 -8.44 -2.43
C ASN A 86 -25.10 -7.30 -3.45
N LYS A 87 -25.38 -7.60 -4.71
CA LYS A 87 -25.40 -6.65 -5.83
C LYS A 87 -24.18 -5.69 -5.84
N PRO A 88 -22.96 -6.21 -5.88
CA PRO A 88 -21.77 -5.37 -5.85
C PRO A 88 -21.57 -4.62 -7.18
N THR A 89 -20.92 -3.47 -7.10
CA THR A 89 -20.31 -2.83 -8.26
C THR A 89 -19.11 -3.65 -8.75
N LYS A 90 -18.58 -3.32 -9.93
CA LYS A 90 -17.36 -3.98 -10.44
C LYS A 90 -16.16 -3.74 -9.53
N LYS A 91 -16.02 -2.53 -8.98
CA LYS A 91 -14.93 -2.16 -8.09
C LYS A 91 -15.05 -2.83 -6.73
N GLU A 92 -16.27 -2.90 -6.16
CA GLU A 92 -16.53 -3.65 -4.94
C GLU A 92 -16.20 -5.14 -5.11
N SER A 93 -16.62 -5.76 -6.23
CA SER A 93 -16.31 -7.17 -6.53
C SER A 93 -14.80 -7.41 -6.64
N ARG A 94 -14.08 -6.51 -7.31
CA ARG A 94 -12.63 -6.61 -7.46
C ARG A 94 -11.91 -6.46 -6.11
N PHE A 95 -12.34 -5.50 -5.29
CA PHE A 95 -11.80 -5.29 -3.94
C PHE A 95 -12.08 -6.51 -3.06
N TRP A 96 -13.31 -7.02 -3.04
CA TRP A 96 -13.71 -8.21 -2.29
C TRP A 96 -12.87 -9.43 -2.70
N SER A 97 -12.81 -9.76 -3.98
CA SER A 97 -12.16 -11.00 -4.42
C SER A 97 -10.66 -11.01 -4.14
N LYS A 98 -9.95 -9.88 -4.34
CA LYS A 98 -8.53 -9.79 -4.06
C LYS A 98 -8.22 -9.91 -2.57
N ASN A 99 -9.05 -9.31 -1.70
CA ASN A 99 -8.88 -9.42 -0.27
C ASN A 99 -9.26 -10.81 0.27
N MET A 100 -10.27 -11.47 -0.32
CA MET A 100 -10.57 -12.87 0.02
C MET A 100 -9.41 -13.81 -0.28
N TRP A 101 -8.69 -13.60 -1.37
CA TRP A 101 -7.49 -14.37 -1.69
C TRP A 101 -6.42 -14.29 -0.58
N MET A 102 -6.19 -13.11 -0.03
CA MET A 102 -5.18 -12.90 1.02
C MET A 102 -5.48 -13.70 2.29
N LEU A 103 -6.72 -13.76 2.71
CA LEU A 103 -7.09 -14.48 3.94
C LEU A 103 -7.19 -16.01 3.77
N GLU A 104 -7.26 -16.51 2.54
CA GLU A 104 -7.31 -17.96 2.30
C GLU A 104 -5.94 -18.62 2.46
N ASP A 105 -4.85 -17.92 2.13
CA ASP A 105 -3.48 -18.40 2.26
C ASP A 105 -2.58 -17.35 2.92
N LEU A 106 -2.45 -17.41 4.24
CA LEU A 106 -1.59 -16.49 5.00
C LEU A 106 -0.09 -16.69 4.70
N GLY A 107 0.31 -17.88 4.25
CA GLY A 107 1.68 -18.13 3.81
C GLY A 107 2.00 -17.29 2.57
N PHE A 108 1.13 -17.34 1.58
CA PHE A 108 1.22 -16.51 0.39
C PHE A 108 1.16 -15.01 0.71
N THR A 109 0.23 -14.62 1.58
CA THR A 109 0.09 -13.22 2.02
C THR A 109 1.39 -12.71 2.64
N ASN A 110 2.02 -13.49 3.52
CA ASN A 110 3.29 -13.11 4.13
C ASN A 110 4.41 -12.97 3.08
N MET A 111 4.47 -13.86 2.09
CA MET A 111 5.44 -13.75 0.99
C MET A 111 5.25 -12.47 0.17
N MET A 112 4.02 -12.01 -0.04
CA MET A 112 3.74 -10.75 -0.74
C MET A 112 4.07 -9.51 0.10
N VAL A 113 3.87 -9.58 1.41
CA VAL A 113 4.05 -8.44 2.32
C VAL A 113 5.51 -8.22 2.70
N GLU A 114 6.28 -9.29 2.83
CA GLU A 114 7.68 -9.23 3.28
C GLU A 114 8.54 -8.27 2.46
N PRO A 115 8.51 -8.28 1.11
CA PRO A 115 9.27 -7.34 0.29
C PRO A 115 8.91 -5.87 0.55
N VAL A 116 7.66 -5.57 0.89
CA VAL A 116 7.21 -4.21 1.22
C VAL A 116 7.73 -3.78 2.59
N LYS A 117 7.71 -4.68 3.57
CA LYS A 117 8.23 -4.42 4.93
C LYS A 117 9.74 -4.24 4.96
N GLN A 118 10.47 -4.94 4.10
CA GLN A 118 11.92 -4.86 3.99
C GLN A 118 12.41 -3.75 3.05
N LEU A 119 11.50 -3.03 2.40
CA LEU A 119 11.86 -2.02 1.42
C LEU A 119 12.66 -0.88 2.05
N ASN A 120 13.84 -0.64 1.50
CA ASN A 120 14.72 0.47 1.88
C ASN A 120 15.01 1.33 0.64
N LEU A 121 14.62 2.60 0.71
CA LEU A 121 14.73 3.57 -0.38
C LEU A 121 15.73 4.70 -0.06
N THR A 122 16.49 4.61 1.03
CA THR A 122 17.41 5.67 1.49
C THR A 122 18.48 6.04 0.46
N ASP A 123 18.94 5.08 -0.33
CA ASP A 123 19.92 5.31 -1.40
C ASP A 123 19.36 6.01 -2.65
N LEU A 124 18.06 6.27 -2.67
CA LEU A 124 17.40 7.07 -3.71
C LEU A 124 17.28 8.55 -3.32
N GLU A 125 17.45 8.87 -2.05
CA GLU A 125 17.19 10.23 -1.52
C GLU A 125 18.12 11.29 -2.11
N ASP A 126 19.34 10.95 -2.48
CA ASP A 126 20.30 11.85 -3.11
C ASP A 126 20.05 12.08 -4.62
N LYS A 127 19.24 11.22 -5.25
CA LYS A 127 18.93 11.26 -6.68
C LYS A 127 17.68 12.08 -7.01
N LEU A 128 16.88 12.42 -6.00
CA LEU A 128 15.54 12.97 -6.18
C LEU A 128 15.54 14.51 -6.07
N PRO A 129 14.79 15.23 -6.94
CA PRO A 129 14.84 16.69 -7.03
C PRO A 129 14.00 17.43 -5.97
N LYS A 130 13.01 16.78 -5.33
CA LYS A 130 12.15 17.40 -4.31
C LYS A 130 12.62 17.06 -2.91
N ASP A 131 12.23 17.87 -1.92
CA ASP A 131 12.65 17.71 -0.53
C ASP A 131 11.99 16.49 0.16
N GLU A 132 10.78 16.10 -0.24
CA GLU A 132 10.04 15.01 0.39
C GLU A 132 9.19 14.24 -0.61
N TYR A 133 9.15 12.92 -0.44
CA TYR A 133 8.31 11.98 -1.19
C TYR A 133 7.60 11.01 -0.24
N GLU A 134 6.38 10.62 -0.59
CA GLU A 134 5.67 9.55 0.08
C GLU A 134 5.43 8.39 -0.90
N VAL A 135 5.71 7.17 -0.47
CA VAL A 135 5.35 5.93 -1.17
C VAL A 135 4.30 5.21 -0.34
N VAL A 136 3.10 5.05 -0.88
CA VAL A 136 1.93 4.52 -0.16
C VAL A 136 1.50 3.21 -0.79
N PHE A 137 1.43 2.13 -0.02
CA PHE A 137 0.91 0.85 -0.49
C PHE A 137 -0.54 0.66 -0.03
N ILE A 138 -1.44 0.41 -0.98
CA ILE A 138 -2.87 0.21 -0.70
C ILE A 138 -3.34 -1.10 -1.35
N PRO A 139 -3.89 -2.06 -0.58
CA PRO A 139 -4.56 -3.25 -1.13
C PRO A 139 -5.92 -2.87 -1.72
N GLY A 140 -5.92 -2.33 -2.96
CA GLY A 140 -7.08 -1.71 -3.56
C GLY A 140 -7.61 -2.40 -4.82
N HIS A 141 -8.69 -1.84 -5.37
CA HIS A 141 -9.27 -2.25 -6.66
C HIS A 141 -8.66 -1.51 -7.86
N MET A 142 -7.88 -0.45 -7.60
CA MET A 142 -7.25 0.38 -8.63
C MET A 142 -6.30 -0.43 -9.51
N ASP A 143 -5.84 0.15 -10.60
CA ASP A 143 -4.82 -0.45 -11.44
C ASP A 143 -3.46 -0.46 -10.71
N GLU A 144 -2.38 -0.13 -11.37
CA GLU A 144 -1.05 -0.35 -10.83
C GLU A 144 -0.63 0.73 -9.83
N TYR A 145 -0.80 2.01 -10.19
CA TYR A 145 -0.39 3.15 -9.35
C TYR A 145 -1.11 4.45 -9.68
N TYR A 146 -1.00 5.43 -8.76
CA TYR A 146 -1.33 6.84 -8.97
C TYR A 146 -0.18 7.74 -8.51
N ILE A 147 -0.06 8.91 -9.12
CA ILE A 147 0.81 9.99 -8.66
C ILE A 147 -0.06 11.18 -8.25
N ASP A 148 0.16 11.70 -7.05
CA ASP A 148 -0.51 12.89 -6.51
C ASP A 148 0.55 13.81 -5.86
N GLY A 149 1.04 14.79 -6.61
CA GLY A 149 2.06 15.73 -6.17
C GLY A 149 3.42 15.08 -5.88
N ASN A 150 3.73 14.85 -4.61
CA ASN A 150 4.93 14.14 -4.15
C ASN A 150 4.62 12.73 -3.62
N LYS A 151 3.42 12.21 -3.88
CA LYS A 151 2.99 10.89 -3.43
C LYS A 151 2.91 9.91 -4.59
N LEU A 152 3.52 8.77 -4.44
CA LEU A 152 3.37 7.59 -5.28
C LEU A 152 2.49 6.58 -4.54
N ILE A 153 1.29 6.35 -5.05
CA ILE A 153 0.33 5.39 -4.50
C ILE A 153 0.40 4.12 -5.33
N ILE A 154 0.78 3.01 -4.72
CA ILE A 154 0.96 1.71 -5.38
C ILE A 154 -0.13 0.75 -4.93
N ASN A 155 -0.77 0.08 -5.88
CA ASN A 155 -1.65 -1.02 -5.56
C ASN A 155 -0.83 -2.22 -5.07
N PHE A 156 -1.00 -2.60 -3.82
CA PHE A 156 -0.32 -3.77 -3.25
C PHE A 156 -0.53 -5.04 -4.08
N PHE A 157 -1.72 -5.21 -4.68
CA PHE A 157 -2.03 -6.37 -5.52
C PHE A 157 -1.38 -6.36 -6.91
N SER A 158 -0.59 -5.33 -7.26
CA SER A 158 0.25 -5.35 -8.45
C SER A 158 1.61 -6.03 -8.22
N ILE A 159 1.93 -6.36 -6.96
CA ILE A 159 3.15 -7.08 -6.62
C ILE A 159 3.04 -8.53 -7.06
N VAL A 160 4.06 -8.98 -7.79
CA VAL A 160 4.23 -10.37 -8.23
C VAL A 160 5.43 -10.96 -7.51
N ILE A 161 5.24 -12.12 -6.90
CA ILE A 161 6.30 -12.88 -6.22
C ILE A 161 6.71 -14.09 -7.05
N ASP A 162 7.99 -14.43 -7.02
CA ASP A 162 8.48 -15.68 -7.60
C ASP A 162 8.23 -16.85 -6.64
N PHE A 163 7.21 -17.63 -6.94
CA PHE A 163 6.74 -18.73 -6.07
C PHE A 163 7.69 -19.93 -6.03
N PHE A 164 8.50 -20.11 -7.06
CA PHE A 164 9.31 -21.31 -7.25
C PHE A 164 10.82 -21.00 -7.36
N GLY A 165 11.21 -19.74 -7.28
CA GLY A 165 12.56 -19.27 -7.41
C GLY A 165 12.96 -18.29 -6.31
N ASP A 166 14.22 -17.87 -6.37
CA ASP A 166 14.79 -16.88 -5.45
C ASP A 166 14.78 -15.46 -6.07
N GLY A 167 13.92 -15.24 -7.07
CA GLY A 167 13.79 -13.95 -7.75
C GLY A 167 13.20 -12.87 -6.85
N PRO A 168 13.54 -11.60 -7.06
CA PRO A 168 12.95 -10.49 -6.30
C PRO A 168 11.46 -10.35 -6.63
N ALA A 169 10.69 -9.85 -5.67
CA ALA A 169 9.32 -9.42 -5.95
C ALA A 169 9.30 -8.25 -6.94
N THR A 170 8.37 -8.28 -7.89
CA THR A 170 8.30 -7.34 -9.02
C THR A 170 6.96 -6.60 -9.09
N ILE A 171 6.97 -5.45 -9.77
CA ILE A 171 5.78 -4.76 -10.29
C ILE A 171 6.06 -4.46 -11.75
N ALA A 172 5.15 -4.82 -12.66
CA ALA A 172 5.35 -4.66 -14.11
C ALA A 172 6.70 -5.22 -14.59
N ASP A 173 7.04 -6.43 -14.17
CA ASP A 173 8.28 -7.17 -14.48
C ASP A 173 9.58 -6.49 -14.02
N LYS A 174 9.51 -5.48 -13.15
CA LYS A 174 10.66 -4.80 -12.55
C LYS A 174 10.74 -5.08 -11.05
N PRO A 175 11.94 -5.25 -10.46
CA PRO A 175 12.10 -5.27 -9.01
C PRO A 175 11.41 -4.07 -8.37
N ILE A 176 10.71 -4.27 -7.25
CA ILE A 176 9.86 -3.23 -6.61
C ILE A 176 10.63 -1.91 -6.44
N LYS A 177 11.89 -1.98 -5.99
CA LYS A 177 12.72 -0.80 -5.77
C LYS A 177 13.02 -0.03 -7.07
N GLU A 178 13.38 -0.73 -8.13
CA GLU A 178 13.64 -0.14 -9.45
C GLU A 178 12.36 0.49 -10.03
N TYR A 179 11.23 -0.18 -9.86
CA TYR A 179 9.93 0.35 -10.25
C TYR A 179 9.63 1.68 -9.53
N ILE A 180 9.83 1.71 -8.21
CA ILE A 180 9.62 2.93 -7.40
C ILE A 180 10.59 4.04 -7.83
N GLU A 181 11.89 3.74 -8.00
CA GLU A 181 12.89 4.71 -8.45
C GLU A 181 12.45 5.38 -9.76
N GLU A 182 12.04 4.60 -10.75
CA GLU A 182 11.56 5.13 -12.04
C GLU A 182 10.37 6.08 -11.87
N LYS A 183 9.40 5.71 -11.03
CA LYS A 183 8.21 6.54 -10.80
C LYS A 183 8.55 7.83 -10.04
N LEU A 184 9.37 7.74 -8.99
CA LEU A 184 9.79 8.91 -8.22
C LEU A 184 10.62 9.90 -9.07
N LEU A 185 11.48 9.41 -9.96
CA LEU A 185 12.25 10.25 -10.89
C LEU A 185 11.37 10.93 -11.95
N SER A 186 10.17 10.41 -12.21
CA SER A 186 9.22 10.98 -13.16
C SER A 186 8.28 12.03 -12.56
N MET A 187 8.32 12.23 -11.25
CA MET A 187 7.48 13.14 -10.47
C MET A 187 8.15 14.51 -10.32
#